data_f869bfaf49aa7b3805d119b3f5a5011a
#
_entry.id   f869bfaf49aa7b3805d119b3f5a5011a
#
_cell.length_a   1.000
_cell.length_b   1.000
_cell.length_c   1.000
_cell.angle_alpha   90.00
_cell.angle_beta   90.00
_cell.angle_gamma   90.00
#
_symmetry.space_group_name_H-M   'P 1'
#
loop_
_entity.id
_entity.type
_entity.pdbx_description
1 polymer ?
#
loop_
_entity_poly.entity_id
_entity_poly.type
_entity_poly.pdbx_seq_one_letter_code
_entity_poly.pdbx_strand_id
1 'polypeptide(L)'
;MAEQFDVIVAGAGMAGELAAIMAAKGGAKTILLDRNDQQEAGKKTNWGWVCGDACAKAHVDFIEKEAGIKLTAPEIDHKVDGVYVLSPDMKNKFLFDGEGYTLDRPKYARKMVGEAVKAGADYRPKHEVEGPIVQNGELVGVFGKDQNTQHFEIHAKIIIDALGMASTLRRRLPPNEYIEKDVSTDDIESTGRYIARFDHVKEDPNYYDPKNAIIHLNQQLAPGGYGWVFPKSDGKINIGIGVEKKSLDIRNKKLGKSDTLHKLIDEYVAWVPTLKNMRIDETDHNGKGYWSVAVRRQFDSLVYKNYMGAGDTMTMPNPISAGGIGPAMVAGILAGKTAAEAIAARDTSMDFLWRYNQRFNDAYGNKTAGLEVFRIFLQSLNNEQINYGMEHFLTKEETTAMAYGLVPEITLASTFNKVLSGLGNIGAFKNLIFAHSKMKKLIEMYKKYPKSTGEFKAWKEAVAKEIAEAKARFPPNPV
;
A
#
# COMPACT_ATOMS: atom_id res chain seq x y z
N MET A 1 -11.82 -19.79 32.25
CA MET A 1 -11.19 -20.44 31.06
C MET A 1 -11.04 -19.38 29.99
N ALA A 2 -9.88 -19.29 29.33
CA ALA A 2 -9.69 -18.34 28.23
C ALA A 2 -10.68 -18.67 27.08
N GLU A 3 -11.20 -17.63 26.43
CA GLU A 3 -12.10 -17.80 25.31
C GLU A 3 -11.39 -18.44 24.11
N GLN A 4 -12.08 -19.37 23.44
CA GLN A 4 -11.54 -20.17 22.35
C GLN A 4 -12.25 -19.86 21.03
N PHE A 5 -11.45 -19.53 19.99
CA PHE A 5 -11.89 -19.32 18.62
C PHE A 5 -11.13 -20.24 17.66
N ASP A 6 -11.59 -20.34 16.44
CA ASP A 6 -10.81 -20.97 15.37
C ASP A 6 -9.82 -19.96 14.78
N VAL A 7 -10.28 -18.71 14.56
CA VAL A 7 -9.50 -17.65 13.94
C VAL A 7 -9.63 -16.35 14.74
N ILE A 8 -8.50 -15.77 15.11
CA ILE A 8 -8.40 -14.38 15.56
C ILE A 8 -7.96 -13.53 14.37
N VAL A 9 -8.69 -12.43 14.12
CA VAL A 9 -8.27 -11.36 13.23
C VAL A 9 -7.99 -10.13 14.08
N ALA A 10 -6.75 -9.69 14.11
CA ALA A 10 -6.30 -8.52 14.85
C ALA A 10 -6.18 -7.30 13.92
N GLY A 11 -7.04 -6.29 14.13
CA GLY A 11 -7.15 -5.07 13.32
C GLY A 11 -8.32 -5.13 12.35
N ALA A 12 -9.28 -4.20 12.48
CA ALA A 12 -10.42 -4.04 11.58
C ALA A 12 -10.16 -2.92 10.55
N GLY A 13 -9.00 -2.98 9.88
CA GLY A 13 -8.73 -2.22 8.67
C GLY A 13 -9.14 -3.01 7.43
N MET A 14 -8.84 -2.48 6.23
CA MET A 14 -9.21 -3.06 4.93
C MET A 14 -8.93 -4.57 4.81
N ALA A 15 -7.78 -5.03 5.28
CA ALA A 15 -7.42 -6.44 5.23
C ALA A 15 -8.15 -7.26 6.29
N GLY A 16 -8.25 -6.75 7.52
CA GLY A 16 -8.82 -7.50 8.63
C GLY A 16 -10.33 -7.70 8.52
N GLU A 17 -11.07 -6.68 8.10
CA GLU A 17 -12.50 -6.78 7.86
C GLU A 17 -12.82 -7.91 6.85
N LEU A 18 -12.10 -7.91 5.71
CA LEU A 18 -12.28 -8.92 4.67
C LEU A 18 -11.79 -10.30 5.10
N ALA A 19 -10.71 -10.38 5.88
CA ALA A 19 -10.24 -11.64 6.44
C ALA A 19 -11.29 -12.25 7.40
N ALA A 20 -11.87 -11.44 8.26
CA ALA A 20 -12.92 -11.88 9.19
C ALA A 20 -14.18 -12.35 8.44
N ILE A 21 -14.61 -11.57 7.43
CA ILE A 21 -15.76 -11.95 6.57
C ILE A 21 -15.53 -13.32 5.93
N MET A 22 -14.36 -13.52 5.31
CA MET A 22 -14.10 -14.75 4.57
C MET A 22 -13.89 -15.96 5.48
N ALA A 23 -13.23 -15.78 6.62
CA ALA A 23 -13.07 -16.84 7.62
C ALA A 23 -14.42 -17.27 8.20
N ALA A 24 -15.27 -16.31 8.60
CA ALA A 24 -16.60 -16.60 9.15
C ALA A 24 -17.53 -17.22 8.11
N LYS A 25 -17.58 -16.69 6.87
CA LYS A 25 -18.35 -17.28 5.77
C LYS A 25 -17.93 -18.72 5.46
N GLY A 26 -16.66 -19.06 5.66
CA GLY A 26 -16.15 -20.43 5.51
C GLY A 26 -16.41 -21.33 6.72
N GLY A 27 -17.18 -20.87 7.72
CA GLY A 27 -17.62 -21.66 8.89
C GLY A 27 -16.64 -21.66 10.06
N ALA A 28 -15.55 -20.89 10.03
CA ALA A 28 -14.66 -20.77 11.16
C ALA A 28 -15.26 -19.88 12.27
N LYS A 29 -15.19 -20.30 13.53
CA LYS A 29 -15.53 -19.45 14.68
C LYS A 29 -14.51 -18.33 14.77
N THR A 30 -14.88 -17.13 14.28
CA THR A 30 -13.97 -16.01 14.06
C THR A 30 -14.25 -14.85 15.01
N ILE A 31 -13.18 -14.26 15.56
CA ILE A 31 -13.23 -12.99 16.30
C ILE A 31 -12.44 -11.93 15.56
N LEU A 32 -13.00 -10.70 15.47
CA LEU A 32 -12.37 -9.51 14.90
C LEU A 32 -12.15 -8.47 16.01
N LEU A 33 -10.88 -8.14 16.27
CA LEU A 33 -10.47 -7.20 17.32
C LEU A 33 -9.96 -5.90 16.71
N ASP A 34 -10.37 -4.75 17.26
CA ASP A 34 -9.77 -3.46 16.89
C ASP A 34 -9.73 -2.51 18.09
N ARG A 35 -8.66 -1.71 18.17
CA ARG A 35 -8.52 -0.66 19.20
C ARG A 35 -9.54 0.47 19.05
N ASN A 36 -10.04 0.70 17.84
CA ASN A 36 -11.06 1.67 17.52
C ASN A 36 -12.42 0.97 17.32
N ASP A 37 -13.50 1.75 17.43
CA ASP A 37 -14.81 1.28 16.99
C ASP A 37 -15.06 1.73 15.56
N GLN A 38 -15.04 0.81 14.62
CA GLN A 38 -15.24 1.12 13.20
C GLN A 38 -16.67 1.57 12.88
N GLN A 39 -17.65 1.26 13.73
CA GLN A 39 -18.99 1.83 13.62
C GLN A 39 -19.03 3.30 13.97
N GLU A 40 -18.08 3.77 14.77
CA GLU A 40 -17.86 5.17 15.15
C GLU A 40 -16.89 5.92 14.21
N ALA A 41 -16.40 5.24 13.14
CA ALA A 41 -15.46 5.84 12.21
C ALA A 41 -15.99 7.15 11.59
N GLY A 42 -15.15 8.18 11.53
CA GLY A 42 -15.50 9.52 11.06
C GLY A 42 -16.02 10.48 12.15
N LYS A 43 -16.27 10.01 13.38
CA LYS A 43 -16.58 10.88 14.52
C LYS A 43 -15.30 11.48 15.12
N LYS A 44 -15.39 12.59 15.86
CA LYS A 44 -14.23 13.26 16.50
C LYS A 44 -13.38 12.34 17.38
N THR A 45 -13.99 11.35 17.99
CA THR A 45 -13.31 10.33 18.82
C THR A 45 -12.62 9.24 18.00
N ASN A 46 -12.93 9.12 16.72
CA ASN A 46 -12.38 8.16 15.80
C ASN A 46 -12.40 8.68 14.36
N TRP A 47 -11.44 9.53 14.01
CA TRP A 47 -11.33 10.11 12.67
C TRP A 47 -11.03 9.09 11.56
N GLY A 48 -10.67 7.87 11.91
CA GLY A 48 -10.30 6.84 10.95
C GLY A 48 -8.87 6.99 10.43
N TRP A 49 -8.67 6.59 9.19
CA TRP A 49 -7.33 6.49 8.60
C TRP A 49 -6.92 7.75 7.85
N VAL A 50 -5.64 8.06 7.90
CA VAL A 50 -5.00 9.03 7.01
C VAL A 50 -4.60 8.30 5.73
N CYS A 51 -5.21 8.66 4.61
CA CYS A 51 -5.07 7.96 3.33
C CYS A 51 -5.35 8.89 2.16
N GLY A 52 -4.83 8.59 0.98
CA GLY A 52 -5.25 9.20 -0.30
C GLY A 52 -6.64 8.76 -0.76
N ASP A 53 -7.18 7.70 -0.16
CA ASP A 53 -8.50 7.11 -0.39
C ASP A 53 -8.73 6.51 -1.78
N ALA A 54 -7.74 6.56 -2.68
CA ALA A 54 -7.87 6.10 -4.06
C ALA A 54 -7.57 4.60 -4.23
N CYS A 55 -8.39 3.92 -5.01
CA CYS A 55 -8.16 2.53 -5.43
C CYS A 55 -8.67 2.28 -6.85
N ALA A 56 -8.07 1.30 -7.54
CA ALA A 56 -8.53 0.87 -8.85
C ALA A 56 -9.86 0.10 -8.75
N LYS A 57 -10.72 0.26 -9.75
CA LYS A 57 -11.99 -0.46 -9.86
C LYS A 57 -11.82 -1.97 -9.76
N ALA A 58 -10.76 -2.53 -10.34
CA ALA A 58 -10.47 -3.96 -10.29
C ALA A 58 -10.42 -4.54 -8.87
N HIS A 59 -10.02 -3.76 -7.85
CA HIS A 59 -10.01 -4.21 -6.46
C HIS A 59 -11.44 -4.23 -5.87
N VAL A 60 -12.28 -3.28 -6.26
CA VAL A 60 -13.70 -3.26 -5.87
C VAL A 60 -14.44 -4.42 -6.51
N ASP A 61 -14.20 -4.67 -7.81
CA ASP A 61 -14.76 -5.83 -8.52
C ASP A 61 -14.29 -7.16 -7.89
N PHE A 62 -13.05 -7.21 -7.39
CA PHE A 62 -12.53 -8.39 -6.70
C PHE A 62 -13.29 -8.69 -5.40
N ILE A 63 -13.64 -7.65 -4.61
CA ILE A 63 -14.48 -7.83 -3.42
C ILE A 63 -15.87 -8.36 -3.81
N GLU A 64 -16.50 -7.78 -4.83
CA GLU A 64 -17.81 -8.23 -5.29
C GLU A 64 -17.76 -9.69 -5.75
N LYS A 65 -16.77 -10.04 -6.54
CA LYS A 65 -16.58 -11.41 -7.05
C LYS A 65 -16.31 -12.42 -5.94
N GLU A 66 -15.40 -12.12 -5.02
CA GLU A 66 -14.86 -13.11 -4.08
C GLU A 66 -15.62 -13.15 -2.75
N ALA A 67 -16.12 -12.00 -2.31
CA ALA A 67 -16.86 -11.88 -1.05
C ALA A 67 -18.38 -11.68 -1.26
N GLY A 68 -18.85 -11.43 -2.48
CA GLY A 68 -20.25 -11.17 -2.77
C GLY A 68 -20.74 -9.82 -2.20
N ILE A 69 -19.82 -8.88 -1.96
CA ILE A 69 -20.13 -7.57 -1.36
C ILE A 69 -19.99 -6.50 -2.42
N LYS A 70 -21.10 -5.88 -2.77
CA LYS A 70 -21.11 -4.77 -3.72
C LYS A 70 -20.85 -3.45 -3.01
N LEU A 71 -19.83 -2.72 -3.47
CA LEU A 71 -19.56 -1.35 -3.05
C LEU A 71 -20.21 -0.37 -4.04
N THR A 72 -20.95 0.59 -3.50
CA THR A 72 -21.62 1.66 -4.26
C THR A 72 -21.53 2.95 -3.46
N ALA A 73 -22.23 4.01 -3.85
CA ALA A 73 -22.45 5.13 -2.95
C ALA A 73 -23.26 4.62 -1.72
N PRO A 74 -22.93 5.04 -0.50
CA PRO A 74 -22.03 6.11 -0.17
C PRO A 74 -20.57 5.68 0.14
N GLU A 75 -20.20 4.41 0.03
CA GLU A 75 -18.84 3.92 0.29
C GLU A 75 -17.87 4.35 -0.81
N ILE A 76 -18.34 4.35 -2.06
CA ILE A 76 -17.67 4.97 -3.20
C ILE A 76 -18.02 6.45 -3.16
N ASP A 77 -17.02 7.29 -2.88
CA ASP A 77 -17.17 8.73 -2.76
C ASP A 77 -17.13 9.42 -4.12
N HIS A 78 -16.15 9.05 -4.98
CA HIS A 78 -16.02 9.63 -6.31
C HIS A 78 -15.43 8.61 -7.29
N LYS A 79 -15.85 8.69 -8.57
CA LYS A 79 -15.30 7.88 -9.67
C LYS A 79 -14.25 8.70 -10.42
N VAL A 80 -13.14 8.05 -10.79
CA VAL A 80 -12.14 8.61 -11.70
C VAL A 80 -11.95 7.69 -12.91
N ASP A 81 -11.65 8.29 -14.05
CA ASP A 81 -11.44 7.59 -15.32
C ASP A 81 -9.95 7.27 -15.55
N GLY A 82 -9.06 7.91 -14.81
CA GLY A 82 -7.62 7.68 -14.90
C GLY A 82 -6.81 8.53 -13.93
N VAL A 83 -5.50 8.42 -14.09
CA VAL A 83 -4.51 9.18 -13.30
C VAL A 83 -3.58 9.93 -14.24
N TYR A 84 -3.53 11.25 -14.12
CA TYR A 84 -2.48 12.05 -14.74
C TYR A 84 -1.22 12.02 -13.90
N VAL A 85 -0.09 11.74 -14.53
CA VAL A 85 1.25 11.90 -13.95
C VAL A 85 1.95 13.04 -14.68
N LEU A 86 2.39 14.04 -13.92
CA LEU A 86 3.02 15.24 -14.44
C LEU A 86 4.52 15.27 -14.07
N SER A 87 5.33 15.69 -15.04
CA SER A 87 6.76 15.93 -14.83
C SER A 87 7.02 17.07 -13.85
N PRO A 88 8.22 17.15 -13.24
CA PRO A 88 8.59 18.25 -12.33
C PRO A 88 8.40 19.65 -12.91
N ASP A 89 8.65 19.84 -14.20
CA ASP A 89 8.48 21.11 -14.91
C ASP A 89 7.08 21.32 -15.51
N MET A 90 6.15 20.38 -15.27
CA MET A 90 4.76 20.40 -15.73
C MET A 90 4.56 20.34 -17.26
N LYS A 91 5.64 20.14 -18.06
CA LYS A 91 5.54 20.11 -19.53
C LYS A 91 5.05 18.77 -20.06
N ASN A 92 5.42 17.68 -19.39
CA ASN A 92 5.00 16.34 -19.76
C ASN A 92 3.88 15.86 -18.85
N LYS A 93 2.76 15.47 -19.46
CA LYS A 93 1.55 14.99 -18.78
C LYS A 93 1.12 13.69 -19.44
N PHE A 94 1.20 12.59 -18.71
CA PHE A 94 0.76 11.26 -19.14
C PHE A 94 -0.53 10.87 -18.46
N LEU A 95 -1.50 10.38 -19.23
CA LEU A 95 -2.71 9.78 -18.70
C LEU A 95 -2.53 8.26 -18.62
N PHE A 96 -2.66 7.74 -17.43
CA PHE A 96 -2.81 6.32 -17.16
C PHE A 96 -4.31 6.03 -17.12
N ASP A 97 -4.86 5.58 -18.26
CA ASP A 97 -6.26 5.21 -18.38
C ASP A 97 -6.58 4.03 -17.46
N GLY A 98 -7.67 4.11 -16.73
CA GLY A 98 -8.14 3.04 -15.88
C GLY A 98 -9.15 3.55 -14.86
N GLU A 99 -10.33 2.93 -14.84
CA GLU A 99 -11.36 3.29 -13.86
C GLU A 99 -10.87 3.05 -12.43
N GLY A 100 -11.13 4.02 -11.58
CA GLY A 100 -10.84 3.97 -10.17
C GLY A 100 -11.87 4.74 -9.35
N TYR A 101 -11.69 4.67 -8.05
CA TYR A 101 -12.56 5.33 -7.10
C TYR A 101 -11.75 5.97 -5.99
N THR A 102 -12.26 7.10 -5.45
CA THR A 102 -11.92 7.49 -4.09
C THR A 102 -13.03 6.98 -3.17
N LEU A 103 -12.65 6.50 -2.00
CA LEU A 103 -13.56 5.92 -1.02
C LEU A 103 -13.92 6.92 0.08
N ASP A 104 -15.14 6.84 0.57
CA ASP A 104 -15.49 7.35 1.90
C ASP A 104 -15.08 6.29 2.94
N ARG A 105 -13.89 6.44 3.49
CA ARG A 105 -13.28 5.43 4.37
C ARG A 105 -14.13 5.14 5.62
N PRO A 106 -14.72 6.14 6.32
CA PRO A 106 -15.65 5.89 7.41
C PRO A 106 -16.87 5.07 7.01
N LYS A 107 -17.51 5.39 5.88
CA LYS A 107 -18.69 4.64 5.43
C LYS A 107 -18.33 3.24 4.99
N TYR A 108 -17.19 3.09 4.31
CA TYR A 108 -16.63 1.78 3.96
C TYR A 108 -16.43 0.92 5.23
N ALA A 109 -15.73 1.44 6.24
CA ALA A 109 -15.43 0.70 7.46
C ALA A 109 -16.71 0.24 8.19
N ARG A 110 -17.69 1.13 8.34
CA ARG A 110 -18.98 0.77 8.97
C ARG A 110 -19.68 -0.36 8.21
N LYS A 111 -19.71 -0.28 6.88
CA LYS A 111 -20.29 -1.34 6.05
C LYS A 111 -19.56 -2.66 6.22
N MET A 112 -18.24 -2.65 6.09
CA MET A 112 -17.46 -3.89 6.09
C MET A 112 -17.48 -4.60 7.45
N VAL A 113 -17.44 -3.85 8.56
CA VAL A 113 -17.62 -4.42 9.90
C VAL A 113 -19.05 -4.99 10.05
N GLY A 114 -20.06 -4.29 9.52
CA GLY A 114 -21.44 -4.83 9.48
C GLY A 114 -21.53 -6.16 8.70
N GLU A 115 -20.85 -6.25 7.55
CA GLU A 115 -20.78 -7.51 6.78
C GLU A 115 -20.00 -8.60 7.51
N ALA A 116 -18.97 -8.27 8.30
CA ALA A 116 -18.25 -9.24 9.13
C ALA A 116 -19.15 -9.83 10.23
N VAL A 117 -19.88 -8.98 10.93
CA VAL A 117 -20.88 -9.42 11.94
C VAL A 117 -21.98 -10.26 11.29
N LYS A 118 -22.50 -9.83 10.16
CA LYS A 118 -23.52 -10.57 9.40
C LYS A 118 -23.01 -11.95 8.91
N ALA A 119 -21.71 -12.06 8.62
CA ALA A 119 -21.07 -13.33 8.28
C ALA A 119 -20.88 -14.26 9.49
N GLY A 120 -21.09 -13.77 10.72
CA GLY A 120 -20.95 -14.53 11.97
C GLY A 120 -19.65 -14.26 12.73
N ALA A 121 -18.87 -13.25 12.37
CA ALA A 121 -17.71 -12.86 13.16
C ALA A 121 -18.12 -12.13 14.45
N ASP A 122 -17.48 -12.48 15.57
CA ASP A 122 -17.59 -11.74 16.84
C ASP A 122 -16.72 -10.48 16.75
N TYR A 123 -17.32 -9.33 16.48
CA TYR A 123 -16.61 -8.07 16.41
C TYR A 123 -16.50 -7.42 17.78
N ARG A 124 -15.27 -7.18 18.23
CA ARG A 124 -14.97 -6.49 19.49
C ARG A 124 -14.16 -5.21 19.23
N PRO A 125 -14.83 -4.06 19.15
CA PRO A 125 -14.17 -2.76 19.12
C PRO A 125 -13.51 -2.44 20.46
N LYS A 126 -12.61 -1.46 20.44
CA LYS A 126 -11.90 -0.96 21.64
C LYS A 126 -11.14 -2.06 22.39
N HIS A 127 -10.64 -3.04 21.65
CA HIS A 127 -9.74 -4.09 22.11
C HIS A 127 -8.40 -3.93 21.42
N GLU A 128 -7.43 -3.36 22.13
CA GLU A 128 -6.07 -3.16 21.62
C GLU A 128 -5.24 -4.41 21.84
N VAL A 129 -4.83 -5.06 20.76
CA VAL A 129 -3.95 -6.22 20.78
C VAL A 129 -2.52 -5.75 21.02
N GLU A 130 -1.90 -6.20 22.12
CA GLU A 130 -0.55 -5.83 22.52
C GLU A 130 0.50 -6.87 22.11
N GLY A 131 0.12 -8.15 21.92
CA GLY A 131 1.09 -9.17 21.52
C GLY A 131 0.51 -10.58 21.39
N PRO A 132 1.31 -11.53 20.89
CA PRO A 132 0.94 -12.93 20.80
C PRO A 132 1.14 -13.64 22.15
N ILE A 133 0.27 -14.61 22.46
CA ILE A 133 0.49 -15.58 23.54
C ILE A 133 1.30 -16.73 22.95
N VAL A 134 2.47 -16.99 23.55
CA VAL A 134 3.36 -18.07 23.11
C VAL A 134 3.46 -19.10 24.26
N GLN A 135 3.11 -20.36 23.97
CA GLN A 135 3.24 -21.48 24.91
C GLN A 135 4.03 -22.61 24.26
N ASN A 136 5.09 -23.07 24.90
CA ASN A 136 5.98 -24.10 24.36
C ASN A 136 6.50 -23.83 22.94
N GLY A 137 6.72 -22.55 22.63
CA GLY A 137 7.15 -22.09 21.30
C GLY A 137 6.05 -22.00 20.26
N GLU A 138 4.81 -22.37 20.56
CA GLU A 138 3.65 -22.26 19.66
C GLU A 138 2.83 -20.99 19.93
N LEU A 139 2.25 -20.41 18.88
CA LEU A 139 1.35 -19.26 18.99
C LEU A 139 -0.04 -19.77 19.33
N VAL A 140 -0.53 -19.50 20.54
CA VAL A 140 -1.81 -20.03 21.01
C VAL A 140 -2.92 -18.98 21.10
N GLY A 141 -2.59 -17.70 20.90
CA GLY A 141 -3.58 -16.62 20.99
C GLY A 141 -2.96 -15.24 20.98
N VAL A 142 -3.72 -14.27 21.42
CA VAL A 142 -3.31 -12.87 21.59
C VAL A 142 -3.73 -12.34 22.94
N PHE A 143 -2.97 -11.37 23.45
CA PHE A 143 -3.31 -10.61 24.64
C PHE A 143 -3.35 -9.12 24.36
N GLY A 144 -4.04 -8.37 25.23
CA GLY A 144 -4.16 -6.93 25.08
C GLY A 144 -4.98 -6.29 26.18
N LYS A 145 -5.49 -5.10 25.90
CA LYS A 145 -6.35 -4.32 26.81
C LYS A 145 -7.62 -3.88 26.14
N ASP A 146 -8.72 -3.91 26.89
CA ASP A 146 -10.00 -3.35 26.48
C ASP A 146 -10.09 -1.83 26.74
N GLN A 147 -11.24 -1.22 26.44
CA GLN A 147 -11.49 0.21 26.68
C GLN A 147 -11.37 0.66 28.14
N ASN A 148 -11.49 -0.27 29.09
CA ASN A 148 -11.38 -0.03 30.52
C ASN A 148 -9.97 -0.31 31.04
N THR A 149 -9.01 -0.52 30.14
CA THR A 149 -7.65 -0.95 30.44
C THR A 149 -7.55 -2.33 31.13
N GLN A 150 -8.64 -3.11 31.07
CA GLN A 150 -8.63 -4.48 31.60
C GLN A 150 -7.91 -5.40 30.61
N HIS A 151 -7.03 -6.22 31.18
CA HIS A 151 -6.27 -7.18 30.39
C HIS A 151 -7.19 -8.32 29.90
N PHE A 152 -7.03 -8.69 28.63
CA PHE A 152 -7.69 -9.86 28.04
C PHE A 152 -6.68 -10.82 27.42
N GLU A 153 -7.05 -12.08 27.40
CA GLU A 153 -6.38 -13.16 26.67
C GLU A 153 -7.42 -13.94 25.86
N ILE A 154 -7.15 -14.10 24.57
CA ILE A 154 -8.02 -14.83 23.63
C ILE A 154 -7.16 -15.85 22.90
N HIS A 155 -7.64 -17.10 22.86
CA HIS A 155 -6.92 -18.21 22.23
C HIS A 155 -7.55 -18.55 20.89
N ALA A 156 -6.75 -18.96 19.90
CA ALA A 156 -7.21 -19.47 18.63
C ALA A 156 -6.22 -20.41 17.96
N LYS A 157 -6.72 -21.17 16.98
CA LYS A 157 -5.92 -22.07 16.16
C LYS A 157 -5.12 -21.32 15.10
N ILE A 158 -5.64 -20.20 14.57
CA ILE A 158 -5.00 -19.35 13.56
C ILE A 158 -5.10 -17.90 13.98
N ILE A 159 -4.03 -17.15 13.77
CA ILE A 159 -3.94 -15.71 14.04
C ILE A 159 -3.68 -14.97 12.72
N ILE A 160 -4.59 -14.07 12.33
CA ILE A 160 -4.42 -13.17 11.19
C ILE A 160 -4.10 -11.77 11.74
N ASP A 161 -2.90 -11.29 11.45
CA ASP A 161 -2.41 -9.96 11.83
C ASP A 161 -2.69 -8.94 10.73
N ALA A 162 -3.61 -8.03 10.97
CA ALA A 162 -3.97 -6.90 10.13
C ALA A 162 -3.84 -5.56 10.88
N LEU A 163 -2.93 -5.48 11.88
CA LEU A 163 -2.72 -4.30 12.74
C LEU A 163 -2.03 -3.13 12.04
N GLY A 164 -1.66 -3.30 10.77
CA GLY A 164 -0.99 -2.29 9.99
C GLY A 164 0.52 -2.22 10.22
N MET A 165 1.16 -1.19 9.71
CA MET A 165 2.62 -1.07 9.66
C MET A 165 3.30 -1.18 11.05
N ALA A 166 2.66 -0.66 12.09
CA ALA A 166 3.16 -0.67 13.47
C ALA A 166 2.79 -1.94 14.27
N SER A 167 2.40 -3.03 13.60
CA SER A 167 1.91 -4.25 14.25
C SER A 167 2.73 -4.67 15.49
N THR A 168 2.04 -4.78 16.62
CA THR A 168 2.57 -5.30 17.86
C THR A 168 2.74 -6.82 17.82
N LEU A 169 1.90 -7.53 17.10
CA LEU A 169 2.01 -8.99 16.93
C LEU A 169 3.27 -9.34 16.16
N ARG A 170 3.45 -8.79 14.93
CA ARG A 170 4.63 -9.06 14.10
C ARG A 170 5.94 -8.81 14.85
N ARG A 171 6.05 -7.67 15.53
CA ARG A 171 7.27 -7.28 16.25
C ARG A 171 7.59 -8.17 17.43
N ARG A 172 6.58 -8.80 18.04
CA ARG A 172 6.72 -9.67 19.22
C ARG A 172 6.68 -11.17 18.87
N LEU A 173 6.63 -11.55 17.59
CA LEU A 173 6.82 -12.94 17.20
C LEU A 173 8.15 -13.49 17.73
N PRO A 174 8.22 -14.78 18.08
CA PRO A 174 9.49 -15.43 18.35
C PRO A 174 10.49 -15.22 17.21
N PRO A 175 11.81 -15.22 17.48
CA PRO A 175 12.81 -15.15 16.41
C PRO A 175 12.58 -16.23 15.38
N ASN A 176 12.55 -15.84 14.11
CA ASN A 176 12.32 -16.75 12.98
C ASN A 176 12.92 -16.15 11.69
N GLU A 177 13.09 -16.98 10.66
CA GLU A 177 13.64 -16.57 9.37
C GLU A 177 12.58 -16.14 8.35
N TYR A 178 11.29 -16.30 8.66
CA TYR A 178 10.17 -16.08 7.74
C TYR A 178 9.64 -14.64 7.77
N ILE A 179 9.33 -14.14 8.95
CA ILE A 179 8.71 -12.81 9.13
C ILE A 179 9.74 -11.80 9.61
N GLU A 180 9.92 -10.73 8.84
CA GLU A 180 10.74 -9.59 9.23
C GLU A 180 10.03 -8.77 10.32
N LYS A 181 10.71 -8.46 11.43
CA LYS A 181 10.11 -7.70 12.55
C LYS A 181 9.99 -6.21 12.24
N ASP A 182 10.99 -5.65 11.59
CA ASP A 182 11.11 -4.22 11.33
C ASP A 182 11.20 -3.93 9.84
N VAL A 183 10.77 -2.74 9.44
CA VAL A 183 10.91 -2.20 8.09
C VAL A 183 12.07 -1.21 8.12
N SER A 184 12.98 -1.29 7.15
CA SER A 184 14.04 -0.31 7.00
C SER A 184 13.45 1.10 6.78
N THR A 185 14.05 2.11 7.40
CA THR A 185 13.66 3.51 7.20
C THR A 185 13.82 3.96 5.74
N ASP A 186 14.72 3.33 4.98
CA ASP A 186 14.92 3.58 3.54
C ASP A 186 13.74 3.06 2.68
N ASP A 187 12.87 2.26 3.27
CA ASP A 187 11.71 1.68 2.61
C ASP A 187 10.38 2.25 3.17
N ILE A 188 10.44 3.40 3.86
CA ILE A 188 9.28 4.06 4.47
C ILE A 188 9.15 5.48 3.92
N GLU A 189 7.96 5.83 3.47
CA GLU A 189 7.56 7.20 3.20
C GLU A 189 6.71 7.75 4.35
N SER A 190 7.05 8.98 4.78
CA SER A 190 6.19 9.79 5.62
C SER A 190 5.24 10.57 4.74
N THR A 191 3.95 10.50 5.02
CA THR A 191 2.90 11.11 4.21
C THR A 191 2.14 12.15 5.00
N GLY A 192 1.77 13.24 4.33
CA GLY A 192 0.82 14.23 4.83
C GLY A 192 -0.29 14.43 3.81
N ARG A 193 -1.54 14.59 4.30
CA ARG A 193 -2.68 14.86 3.42
C ARG A 193 -3.63 15.88 4.04
N TYR A 194 -4.27 16.66 3.18
CA TYR A 194 -5.34 17.59 3.52
C TYR A 194 -6.61 17.22 2.75
N ILE A 195 -7.77 17.30 3.40
CA ILE A 195 -9.06 17.36 2.73
C ILE A 195 -9.41 18.82 2.58
N ALA A 196 -9.66 19.26 1.36
CA ALA A 196 -9.77 20.67 1.07
C ALA A 196 -10.85 20.99 0.03
N ARG A 197 -11.31 22.24 0.06
CA ARG A 197 -12.09 22.90 -1.00
C ARG A 197 -11.23 23.98 -1.63
N PHE A 198 -11.52 24.31 -2.87
CA PHE A 198 -10.80 25.34 -3.64
C PHE A 198 -11.75 26.04 -4.61
N ASP A 199 -11.33 27.18 -5.13
CA ASP A 199 -12.08 27.87 -6.17
C ASP A 199 -11.67 27.32 -7.54
N HIS A 200 -12.65 26.89 -8.31
CA HIS A 200 -12.48 26.25 -9.61
C HIS A 200 -12.62 27.26 -10.72
N VAL A 201 -11.53 27.54 -11.43
CA VAL A 201 -11.49 28.45 -12.58
C VAL A 201 -11.41 27.63 -13.88
N LYS A 202 -12.55 27.46 -14.57
CA LYS A 202 -12.66 26.60 -15.75
C LYS A 202 -11.83 27.07 -16.94
N GLU A 203 -11.62 28.36 -17.05
CA GLU A 203 -10.85 29.00 -18.12
C GLU A 203 -9.33 29.00 -17.85
N ASP A 204 -8.90 28.52 -16.69
CA ASP A 204 -7.47 28.40 -16.36
C ASP A 204 -6.86 27.28 -17.24
N PRO A 205 -5.72 27.53 -17.95
CA PRO A 205 -5.02 26.51 -18.74
C PRO A 205 -4.53 25.33 -17.89
N ASN A 206 -4.42 25.52 -16.57
CA ASN A 206 -4.11 24.47 -15.61
C ASN A 206 -5.36 23.87 -14.95
N TYR A 207 -6.49 23.91 -15.65
CA TYR A 207 -7.77 23.44 -15.15
C TYR A 207 -7.72 22.04 -14.52
N TYR A 208 -8.25 21.94 -13.32
CA TYR A 208 -8.43 20.66 -12.63
C TYR A 208 -9.70 19.96 -13.17
N ASP A 209 -9.52 18.78 -13.74
CA ASP A 209 -10.63 17.92 -14.18
C ASP A 209 -10.88 16.84 -13.10
N PRO A 210 -12.04 16.87 -12.41
CA PRO A 210 -12.35 15.88 -11.38
C PRO A 210 -12.58 14.47 -11.93
N LYS A 211 -12.59 14.27 -13.25
CA LYS A 211 -12.61 12.92 -13.84
C LYS A 211 -11.29 12.16 -13.65
N ASN A 212 -10.22 12.86 -13.31
CA ASN A 212 -8.90 12.25 -13.21
C ASN A 212 -8.21 12.61 -11.89
N ALA A 213 -7.57 11.63 -11.28
CA ALA A 213 -6.60 11.86 -10.22
C ALA A 213 -5.33 12.49 -10.81
N ILE A 214 -4.58 13.23 -10.00
CA ILE A 214 -3.32 13.87 -10.43
C ILE A 214 -2.19 13.46 -9.50
N ILE A 215 -1.05 13.11 -10.09
CA ILE A 215 0.24 12.87 -9.43
C ILE A 215 1.28 13.84 -9.99
N HIS A 216 1.99 14.52 -9.11
CA HIS A 216 3.11 15.39 -9.47
C HIS A 216 4.43 14.75 -9.02
N LEU A 217 5.32 14.52 -9.97
CA LEU A 217 6.70 14.08 -9.68
C LEU A 217 7.57 15.31 -9.48
N ASN A 218 7.88 15.67 -8.23
CA ASN A 218 8.73 16.82 -7.92
C ASN A 218 9.61 16.53 -6.71
N GLN A 219 10.88 16.20 -6.96
CA GLN A 219 11.84 15.80 -5.93
C GLN A 219 12.24 16.93 -4.97
N GLN A 220 11.97 18.19 -5.33
CA GLN A 220 12.19 19.31 -4.40
C GLN A 220 11.05 19.46 -3.38
N LEU A 221 9.81 19.17 -3.77
CA LEU A 221 8.63 19.24 -2.91
C LEU A 221 8.30 17.92 -2.23
N ALA A 222 8.55 16.80 -2.92
CA ALA A 222 8.29 15.45 -2.44
C ALA A 222 9.51 14.54 -2.68
N PRO A 223 10.64 14.77 -1.97
CA PRO A 223 11.88 14.04 -2.18
C PRO A 223 11.71 12.53 -1.92
N GLY A 224 12.03 11.72 -2.92
CA GLY A 224 11.91 10.27 -2.91
C GLY A 224 10.48 9.74 -3.07
N GLY A 225 9.48 10.61 -3.14
CA GLY A 225 8.07 10.27 -3.30
C GLY A 225 7.38 11.12 -4.37
N TYR A 226 6.12 11.50 -4.12
CA TYR A 226 5.33 12.31 -5.05
C TYR A 226 4.24 13.12 -4.33
N GLY A 227 3.70 14.15 -5.02
CA GLY A 227 2.51 14.87 -4.60
C GLY A 227 1.26 14.37 -5.33
N TRP A 228 0.10 14.46 -4.69
CA TRP A 228 -1.16 14.05 -5.31
C TRP A 228 -2.29 15.04 -5.10
N VAL A 229 -3.23 15.04 -6.05
CA VAL A 229 -4.52 15.70 -5.94
C VAL A 229 -5.58 14.70 -6.42
N PHE A 230 -6.36 14.17 -5.50
CA PHE A 230 -7.39 13.18 -5.79
C PHE A 230 -8.78 13.79 -5.57
N PRO A 231 -9.67 13.70 -6.57
CA PRO A 231 -11.02 14.23 -6.46
C PRO A 231 -11.83 13.47 -5.40
N LYS A 232 -12.69 14.20 -4.73
CA LYS A 232 -13.73 13.69 -3.83
C LYS A 232 -15.09 14.28 -4.22
N SER A 233 -16.15 13.73 -3.67
CA SER A 233 -17.50 14.29 -3.84
C SER A 233 -17.60 15.75 -3.35
N ASP A 234 -18.67 16.42 -3.74
CA ASP A 234 -19.00 17.79 -3.31
C ASP A 234 -17.92 18.85 -3.61
N GLY A 235 -17.12 18.64 -4.69
CA GLY A 235 -16.05 19.57 -5.07
C GLY A 235 -14.89 19.62 -4.09
N LYS A 236 -14.73 18.60 -3.26
CA LYS A 236 -13.57 18.44 -2.38
C LYS A 236 -12.44 17.72 -3.10
N ILE A 237 -11.25 17.84 -2.54
CA ILE A 237 -10.06 17.08 -2.92
C ILE A 237 -9.37 16.49 -1.69
N ASN A 238 -8.70 15.38 -1.91
CA ASN A 238 -7.67 14.84 -1.03
C ASN A 238 -6.32 15.20 -1.66
N ILE A 239 -5.58 16.12 -1.05
CA ILE A 239 -4.28 16.60 -1.54
C ILE A 239 -3.19 16.28 -0.53
N GLY A 240 -2.04 15.81 -1.01
CA GLY A 240 -0.95 15.48 -0.11
C GLY A 240 0.37 15.18 -0.80
N ILE A 241 1.35 14.84 0.01
CA ILE A 241 2.69 14.40 -0.43
C ILE A 241 3.14 13.17 0.34
N GLY A 242 3.94 12.32 -0.33
CA GLY A 242 4.80 11.31 0.27
C GLY A 242 6.26 11.75 0.20
N VAL A 243 7.02 11.52 1.26
CA VAL A 243 8.44 11.90 1.37
C VAL A 243 9.25 10.77 1.96
N GLU A 244 10.28 10.32 1.26
CA GLU A 244 11.24 9.35 1.79
C GLU A 244 12.30 10.08 2.64
N LYS A 245 12.51 9.60 3.88
CA LYS A 245 13.34 10.33 4.86
C LYS A 245 14.78 10.57 4.39
N LYS A 246 15.40 9.55 3.81
CA LYS A 246 16.80 9.64 3.36
C LYS A 246 16.96 10.65 2.21
N SER A 247 16.02 10.65 1.28
CA SER A 247 15.97 11.64 0.19
C SER A 247 15.76 13.05 0.74
N LEU A 248 14.88 13.22 1.74
CA LEU A 248 14.70 14.51 2.40
C LEU A 248 16.00 14.99 3.08
N ASP A 249 16.68 14.13 3.81
CA ASP A 249 17.93 14.47 4.48
C ASP A 249 19.03 14.87 3.47
N ILE A 250 19.15 14.11 2.36
CA ILE A 250 20.09 14.43 1.26
C ILE A 250 19.75 15.79 0.63
N ARG A 251 18.46 16.02 0.30
CA ARG A 251 17.98 17.29 -0.27
C ARG A 251 18.28 18.46 0.66
N ASN A 252 17.91 18.33 1.92
CA ASN A 252 18.13 19.38 2.90
C ASN A 252 19.61 19.73 3.06
N LYS A 253 20.47 18.72 3.14
CA LYS A 253 21.93 18.92 3.20
C LYS A 253 22.46 19.66 1.98
N LYS A 254 22.06 19.25 0.76
CA LYS A 254 22.54 19.87 -0.49
C LYS A 254 22.04 21.30 -0.64
N LEU A 255 20.82 21.62 -0.19
CA LEU A 255 20.23 22.95 -0.31
C LEU A 255 20.47 23.86 0.89
N GLY A 256 21.16 23.40 1.94
CA GLY A 256 21.35 24.16 3.17
C GLY A 256 20.03 24.45 3.91
N LYS A 257 19.05 23.53 3.82
CA LYS A 257 17.71 23.65 4.41
C LYS A 257 17.49 22.65 5.55
N SER A 258 16.43 22.90 6.33
CA SER A 258 15.93 22.00 7.38
C SER A 258 14.43 21.78 7.25
N ASP A 259 13.98 21.55 6.02
CA ASP A 259 12.56 21.38 5.73
C ASP A 259 12.04 20.07 6.33
N THR A 260 10.80 20.12 6.79
CA THR A 260 10.06 18.97 7.33
C THR A 260 8.91 18.61 6.41
N LEU A 261 8.31 17.43 6.59
CA LEU A 261 7.09 17.02 5.86
C LEU A 261 5.99 18.09 5.97
N HIS A 262 5.78 18.67 7.15
CA HIS A 262 4.73 19.68 7.38
C HIS A 262 4.97 20.93 6.51
N LYS A 263 6.21 21.40 6.45
CA LYS A 263 6.55 22.54 5.61
C LYS A 263 6.41 22.21 4.13
N LEU A 264 6.88 21.03 3.72
CA LEU A 264 6.83 20.62 2.31
C LEU A 264 5.40 20.43 1.78
N ILE A 265 4.47 19.93 2.60
CA ILE A 265 3.07 19.84 2.15
C ILE A 265 2.43 21.20 1.99
N ASP A 266 2.73 22.16 2.88
CA ASP A 266 2.22 23.54 2.74
C ASP A 266 2.82 24.22 1.50
N GLU A 267 4.12 24.03 1.22
CA GLU A 267 4.78 24.50 -0.01
C GLU A 267 4.18 23.84 -1.27
N TYR A 268 3.92 22.53 -1.22
CA TYR A 268 3.28 21.80 -2.33
C TYR A 268 1.88 22.32 -2.63
N VAL A 269 1.08 22.49 -1.61
CA VAL A 269 -0.28 23.02 -1.72
C VAL A 269 -0.30 24.42 -2.34
N ALA A 270 0.62 25.28 -1.94
CA ALA A 270 0.79 26.63 -2.50
C ALA A 270 1.30 26.60 -3.95
N TRP A 271 2.10 25.57 -4.29
CA TRP A 271 2.69 25.42 -5.62
C TRP A 271 1.71 24.89 -6.67
N VAL A 272 0.73 24.04 -6.30
CA VAL A 272 -0.18 23.42 -7.29
C VAL A 272 -0.95 24.50 -8.06
N PRO A 273 -0.71 24.68 -9.37
CA PRO A 273 -1.16 25.87 -10.10
C PRO A 273 -2.67 25.94 -10.35
N THR A 274 -3.34 24.78 -10.30
CA THR A 274 -4.79 24.67 -10.59
C THR A 274 -5.68 24.95 -9.38
N LEU A 275 -5.11 25.04 -8.19
CA LEU A 275 -5.85 25.23 -6.94
C LEU A 275 -5.76 26.68 -6.46
N LYS A 276 -6.88 27.37 -6.47
CA LYS A 276 -6.96 28.76 -5.97
C LYS A 276 -7.73 28.79 -4.65
N ASN A 277 -7.31 29.68 -3.75
CA ASN A 277 -8.01 29.93 -2.48
C ASN A 277 -8.35 28.63 -1.72
N MET A 278 -7.37 27.72 -1.60
CA MET A 278 -7.59 26.43 -0.94
C MET A 278 -7.95 26.61 0.54
N ARG A 279 -8.97 25.92 0.97
CA ARG A 279 -9.49 25.92 2.35
C ARG A 279 -9.58 24.50 2.88
N ILE A 280 -8.91 24.23 3.98
CA ILE A 280 -8.97 22.91 4.64
C ILE A 280 -10.39 22.66 5.15
N ASP A 281 -10.93 21.51 4.84
CA ASP A 281 -12.21 21.03 5.37
C ASP A 281 -11.98 20.25 6.66
N GLU A 282 -11.93 20.97 7.78
CA GLU A 282 -11.68 20.36 9.10
C GLU A 282 -12.85 19.51 9.61
N THR A 283 -13.99 19.54 8.93
CA THR A 283 -15.16 18.72 9.28
C THR A 283 -15.11 17.33 8.64
N ASP A 284 -14.19 17.12 7.68
CA ASP A 284 -14.05 15.87 6.96
C ASP A 284 -12.77 15.15 7.38
N HIS A 285 -12.89 13.98 7.95
CA HIS A 285 -11.80 13.05 8.26
C HIS A 285 -10.57 13.73 8.90
N ASN A 286 -10.79 14.66 9.81
CA ASN A 286 -9.70 15.40 10.46
C ASN A 286 -8.91 16.32 9.52
N GLY A 287 -9.51 16.88 8.46
CA GLY A 287 -8.96 17.89 7.55
C GLY A 287 -7.47 17.78 7.20
N LYS A 288 -6.60 17.62 8.20
CA LYS A 288 -5.17 17.35 8.09
C LYS A 288 -4.82 16.03 8.73
N GLY A 289 -3.93 15.26 8.10
CA GLY A 289 -3.47 14.01 8.67
C GLY A 289 -2.07 13.64 8.19
N TYR A 290 -1.34 12.93 9.04
CA TYR A 290 0.03 12.48 8.79
C TYR A 290 0.14 11.01 9.13
N TRP A 291 0.85 10.23 8.29
CA TRP A 291 1.05 8.80 8.49
C TRP A 291 2.37 8.34 7.86
N SER A 292 2.66 7.07 8.00
CA SER A 292 3.81 6.45 7.34
C SER A 292 3.36 5.20 6.61
N VAL A 293 3.92 4.96 5.43
CA VAL A 293 3.62 3.82 4.59
C VAL A 293 4.92 3.15 4.13
N ALA A 294 4.94 1.82 4.11
CA ALA A 294 6.06 1.10 3.52
C ALA A 294 5.92 1.11 1.99
N VAL A 295 7.03 1.40 1.31
CA VAL A 295 7.12 1.49 -0.16
C VAL A 295 8.13 0.50 -0.70
N ARG A 296 8.04 -0.73 -0.24
CA ARG A 296 8.82 -1.88 -0.72
C ARG A 296 7.87 -3.00 -1.15
N ARG A 297 8.39 -4.05 -1.78
CA ARG A 297 7.60 -5.27 -1.97
C ARG A 297 7.12 -5.80 -0.61
N GLN A 298 6.07 -6.62 -0.63
CA GLN A 298 5.64 -7.35 0.57
C GLN A 298 6.81 -8.15 1.17
N PHE A 299 6.73 -8.46 2.45
CA PHE A 299 7.69 -9.37 3.08
C PHE A 299 7.76 -10.69 2.32
N ASP A 300 8.92 -11.30 2.32
CA ASP A 300 9.21 -12.51 1.53
C ASP A 300 8.35 -13.71 1.96
N SER A 301 7.94 -13.79 3.23
CA SER A 301 6.87 -14.67 3.69
C SER A 301 5.80 -13.89 4.44
N LEU A 302 4.54 -14.29 4.25
CA LEU A 302 3.35 -13.79 4.93
C LEU A 302 2.89 -14.74 6.04
N VAL A 303 3.58 -15.87 6.21
CA VAL A 303 3.19 -16.99 7.09
C VAL A 303 4.35 -17.39 7.99
N TYR A 304 4.03 -17.64 9.26
CA TYR A 304 4.93 -18.28 10.23
C TYR A 304 4.12 -19.10 11.21
N LYS A 305 4.37 -20.43 11.29
CA LYS A 305 3.53 -21.35 12.06
C LYS A 305 2.04 -21.15 11.69
N ASN A 306 1.19 -20.92 12.69
CA ASN A 306 -0.23 -20.62 12.50
C ASN A 306 -0.56 -19.12 12.42
N TYR A 307 0.44 -18.27 12.21
CA TYR A 307 0.31 -16.83 11.96
C TYR A 307 0.30 -16.52 10.47
N MET A 308 -0.62 -15.65 10.08
CA MET A 308 -0.68 -15.02 8.76
C MET A 308 -0.76 -13.51 8.91
N GLY A 309 0.02 -12.76 8.12
CA GLY A 309 -0.05 -11.30 8.09
C GLY A 309 -0.70 -10.78 6.81
N ALA A 310 -1.42 -9.64 6.89
CA ALA A 310 -2.12 -9.04 5.77
C ALA A 310 -2.06 -7.50 5.79
N GLY A 311 -2.12 -6.88 4.62
CA GLY A 311 -2.09 -5.43 4.45
C GLY A 311 -0.74 -4.80 4.82
N ASP A 312 -0.77 -3.60 5.39
CA ASP A 312 0.44 -2.85 5.74
C ASP A 312 1.30 -3.54 6.80
N THR A 313 0.72 -4.45 7.58
CA THR A 313 1.47 -5.35 8.45
C THR A 313 2.57 -6.08 7.71
N MET A 314 2.34 -6.45 6.45
CA MET A 314 3.26 -7.21 5.61
C MET A 314 3.83 -6.37 4.46
N THR A 315 3.88 -5.05 4.60
CA THR A 315 4.42 -4.11 3.60
C THR A 315 3.84 -4.29 2.20
N MET A 316 2.52 -4.50 2.10
CA MET A 316 1.84 -4.79 0.83
C MET A 316 1.50 -3.57 -0.05
N PRO A 317 1.58 -2.30 0.40
CA PRO A 317 1.38 -1.18 -0.52
C PRO A 317 2.29 -1.26 -1.75
N ASN A 318 1.76 -0.81 -2.88
CA ASN A 318 2.53 -0.77 -4.13
C ASN A 318 3.77 0.11 -3.97
N PRO A 319 4.98 -0.37 -4.29
CA PRO A 319 6.22 0.38 -4.08
C PRO A 319 6.29 1.73 -4.81
N ILE A 320 5.59 1.89 -5.94
CA ILE A 320 5.62 3.12 -6.75
C ILE A 320 4.56 4.12 -6.31
N SER A 321 3.34 3.63 -6.08
CA SER A 321 2.19 4.50 -5.82
C SER A 321 1.82 4.60 -4.34
N ALA A 322 2.52 3.90 -3.45
CA ALA A 322 2.15 3.73 -2.04
C ALA A 322 0.69 3.27 -1.82
N GLY A 323 0.04 2.77 -2.89
CA GLY A 323 -1.36 2.35 -2.91
C GLY A 323 -1.57 1.06 -2.14
N GLY A 324 -2.06 1.13 -0.90
CA GLY A 324 -2.24 -0.01 0.00
C GLY A 324 -3.65 -0.59 0.03
N ILE A 325 -4.68 0.16 -0.39
CA ILE A 325 -6.10 -0.26 -0.30
C ILE A 325 -6.34 -1.57 -1.04
N GLY A 326 -6.00 -1.61 -2.33
CA GLY A 326 -6.24 -2.79 -3.18
C GLY A 326 -5.51 -4.05 -2.70
N PRO A 327 -4.19 -4.02 -2.49
CA PRO A 327 -3.47 -5.18 -1.97
C PRO A 327 -3.98 -5.66 -0.60
N ALA A 328 -4.38 -4.74 0.29
CA ALA A 328 -4.96 -5.10 1.58
C ALA A 328 -6.29 -5.85 1.41
N MET A 329 -7.15 -5.41 0.48
CA MET A 329 -8.40 -6.10 0.14
C MET A 329 -8.14 -7.52 -0.38
N VAL A 330 -7.22 -7.65 -1.32
CA VAL A 330 -6.84 -8.97 -1.88
C VAL A 330 -6.27 -9.89 -0.80
N ALA A 331 -5.34 -9.38 0.00
CA ALA A 331 -4.70 -10.15 1.07
C ALA A 331 -5.69 -10.61 2.14
N GLY A 332 -6.59 -9.73 2.57
CA GLY A 332 -7.63 -10.06 3.55
C GLY A 332 -8.53 -11.21 3.07
N ILE A 333 -9.02 -11.12 1.84
CA ILE A 333 -9.84 -12.17 1.22
C ILE A 333 -9.07 -13.49 1.17
N LEU A 334 -7.83 -13.48 0.71
CA LEU A 334 -7.04 -14.70 0.56
C LEU A 334 -6.63 -15.30 1.92
N ALA A 335 -6.29 -14.48 2.91
CA ALA A 335 -5.97 -14.93 4.25
C ALA A 335 -7.19 -15.57 4.93
N GLY A 336 -8.36 -14.90 4.87
CA GLY A 336 -9.58 -15.43 5.45
C GLY A 336 -10.04 -16.75 4.81
N LYS A 337 -9.99 -16.86 3.46
CA LYS A 337 -10.26 -18.12 2.75
C LYS A 337 -9.30 -19.23 3.16
N THR A 338 -7.99 -18.92 3.23
CA THR A 338 -7.00 -19.92 3.61
C THR A 338 -7.21 -20.40 5.05
N ALA A 339 -7.54 -19.48 5.97
CA ALA A 339 -7.86 -19.85 7.35
C ALA A 339 -9.09 -20.76 7.44
N ALA A 340 -10.17 -20.43 6.73
CA ALA A 340 -11.38 -21.26 6.69
C ALA A 340 -11.10 -22.66 6.15
N GLU A 341 -10.35 -22.76 5.06
CA GLU A 341 -9.93 -24.04 4.48
C GLU A 341 -9.09 -24.89 5.46
N ALA A 342 -8.15 -24.25 6.17
CA ALA A 342 -7.30 -24.89 7.17
C ALA A 342 -8.14 -25.47 8.34
N ILE A 343 -9.11 -24.70 8.82
CA ILE A 343 -10.03 -25.15 9.88
C ILE A 343 -10.90 -26.32 9.39
N ALA A 344 -11.45 -26.24 8.19
CA ALA A 344 -12.25 -27.31 7.60
C ALA A 344 -11.43 -28.60 7.39
N ALA A 345 -10.16 -28.46 6.97
CA ALA A 345 -9.24 -29.57 6.80
C ALA A 345 -8.67 -30.10 8.14
N ARG A 346 -8.89 -29.41 9.25
CA ARG A 346 -8.27 -29.69 10.57
C ARG A 346 -6.73 -29.68 10.52
N ASP A 347 -6.17 -28.87 9.63
CA ASP A 347 -4.74 -28.72 9.46
C ASP A 347 -4.37 -27.24 9.46
N THR A 348 -3.84 -26.76 10.59
CA THR A 348 -3.40 -25.37 10.78
C THR A 348 -1.87 -25.25 10.77
N SER A 349 -1.20 -26.27 10.21
CA SER A 349 0.26 -26.27 10.07
C SER A 349 0.74 -25.15 9.14
N MET A 350 2.00 -24.76 9.31
CA MET A 350 2.61 -23.79 8.44
C MET A 350 2.62 -24.26 6.99
N ASP A 351 2.80 -25.55 6.73
CA ASP A 351 2.80 -26.14 5.38
C ASP A 351 1.43 -26.01 4.71
N PHE A 352 0.34 -26.18 5.47
CA PHE A 352 -0.99 -25.92 4.95
C PHE A 352 -1.22 -24.45 4.64
N LEU A 353 -0.84 -23.56 5.57
CA LEU A 353 -1.02 -22.11 5.45
C LEU A 353 -0.08 -21.49 4.40
N TRP A 354 1.00 -22.20 4.02
CA TRP A 354 1.98 -21.73 3.01
C TRP A 354 1.33 -21.36 1.67
N ARG A 355 0.21 -21.98 1.34
CA ARG A 355 -0.58 -21.63 0.15
C ARG A 355 -1.07 -20.18 0.09
N TYR A 356 -1.18 -19.51 1.25
CA TYR A 356 -1.50 -18.08 1.29
C TYR A 356 -0.39 -17.24 0.63
N ASN A 357 0.87 -17.57 0.86
CA ASN A 357 2.00 -16.93 0.18
C ASN A 357 1.87 -17.06 -1.34
N GLN A 358 1.60 -18.27 -1.83
CA GLN A 358 1.47 -18.55 -3.26
C GLN A 358 0.29 -17.78 -3.87
N ARG A 359 -0.87 -17.88 -3.25
CA ARG A 359 -2.10 -17.18 -3.70
C ARG A 359 -1.92 -15.67 -3.80
N PHE A 360 -1.28 -15.06 -2.79
CA PHE A 360 -1.04 -13.63 -2.82
C PHE A 360 -0.02 -13.24 -3.89
N ASN A 361 1.05 -14.01 -4.05
CA ASN A 361 2.03 -13.78 -5.10
C ASN A 361 1.44 -13.94 -6.51
N ASP A 362 0.57 -14.91 -6.73
CA ASP A 362 -0.11 -15.10 -8.02
C ASP A 362 -1.09 -13.96 -8.32
N ALA A 363 -1.83 -13.51 -7.32
CA ALA A 363 -2.82 -12.45 -7.49
C ALA A 363 -2.20 -11.06 -7.62
N TYR A 364 -1.17 -10.76 -6.83
CA TYR A 364 -0.65 -9.40 -6.68
C TYR A 364 0.87 -9.33 -6.50
N GLY A 365 1.46 -10.12 -5.61
CA GLY A 365 2.81 -9.94 -5.10
C GLY A 365 3.92 -10.06 -6.16
N ASN A 366 3.74 -10.88 -7.20
CA ASN A 366 4.72 -11.00 -8.27
C ASN A 366 4.93 -9.68 -9.03
N LYS A 367 3.88 -8.88 -9.18
CA LYS A 367 3.93 -7.58 -9.87
C LYS A 367 4.69 -6.55 -9.03
N THR A 368 4.41 -6.50 -7.72
CA THR A 368 5.02 -5.52 -6.82
C THR A 368 6.49 -5.78 -6.56
N ALA A 369 6.94 -7.04 -6.63
CA ALA A 369 8.34 -7.39 -6.45
C ALA A 369 9.27 -6.68 -7.45
N GLY A 370 8.88 -6.60 -8.73
CA GLY A 370 9.63 -5.84 -9.72
C GLY A 370 9.57 -4.33 -9.49
N LEU A 371 8.41 -3.81 -9.04
CA LEU A 371 8.21 -2.39 -8.81
C LEU A 371 9.10 -1.80 -7.72
N GLU A 372 9.58 -2.60 -6.76
CA GLU A 372 10.57 -2.13 -5.78
C GLU A 372 11.87 -1.65 -6.45
N VAL A 373 12.37 -2.39 -7.43
CA VAL A 373 13.57 -1.95 -8.18
C VAL A 373 13.29 -0.67 -8.94
N PHE A 374 12.11 -0.55 -9.52
CA PHE A 374 11.74 0.68 -10.25
C PHE A 374 11.62 1.88 -9.31
N ARG A 375 11.06 1.71 -8.11
CA ARG A 375 11.07 2.74 -7.06
C ARG A 375 12.50 3.17 -6.71
N ILE A 376 13.41 2.19 -6.44
CA ILE A 376 14.80 2.48 -6.11
C ILE A 376 15.47 3.28 -7.25
N PHE A 377 15.20 2.90 -8.51
CA PHE A 377 15.67 3.64 -9.68
C PHE A 377 15.11 5.07 -9.72
N LEU A 378 13.79 5.26 -9.57
CA LEU A 378 13.17 6.58 -9.58
C LEU A 378 13.69 7.49 -8.48
N GLN A 379 13.92 6.97 -7.27
CA GLN A 379 14.47 7.72 -6.14
C GLN A 379 15.92 8.15 -6.35
N SER A 380 16.63 7.54 -7.31
CA SER A 380 17.98 7.96 -7.71
C SER A 380 18.01 9.10 -8.73
N LEU A 381 16.85 9.58 -9.19
CA LEU A 381 16.71 10.61 -10.20
C LEU A 381 16.36 11.97 -9.58
N ASN A 382 17.01 13.04 -10.05
CA ASN A 382 16.59 14.41 -9.76
C ASN A 382 15.51 14.91 -10.75
N ASN A 383 15.01 16.13 -10.54
CA ASN A 383 13.95 16.71 -11.38
C ASN A 383 14.33 16.80 -12.87
N GLU A 384 15.58 17.16 -13.19
CA GLU A 384 16.04 17.26 -14.59
C GLU A 384 16.04 15.89 -15.27
N GLN A 385 16.52 14.87 -14.56
CA GLN A 385 16.54 13.49 -15.05
C GLN A 385 15.13 12.90 -15.22
N ILE A 386 14.20 13.24 -14.33
CA ILE A 386 12.79 12.84 -14.46
C ILE A 386 12.16 13.52 -15.66
N ASN A 387 12.33 14.83 -15.84
CA ASN A 387 11.86 15.58 -17.00
C ASN A 387 12.36 14.93 -18.31
N TYR A 388 13.68 14.71 -18.38
CA TYR A 388 14.30 14.06 -19.53
C TYR A 388 13.77 12.65 -19.80
N GLY A 389 13.61 11.84 -18.75
CA GLY A 389 13.09 10.48 -18.86
C GLY A 389 11.65 10.45 -19.34
N MET A 390 10.81 11.35 -18.85
CA MET A 390 9.41 11.47 -19.27
C MET A 390 9.29 11.96 -20.71
N GLU A 391 10.18 12.87 -21.16
CA GLU A 391 10.15 13.40 -22.53
C GLU A 391 10.62 12.36 -23.57
N HIS A 392 11.67 11.56 -23.23
CA HIS A 392 12.38 10.76 -24.23
C HIS A 392 12.20 9.25 -24.08
N PHE A 393 11.88 8.74 -22.88
CA PHE A 393 11.87 7.30 -22.61
C PHE A 393 10.49 6.69 -22.36
N LEU A 394 9.45 7.50 -22.13
CA LEU A 394 8.11 7.00 -21.90
C LEU A 394 7.24 7.19 -23.14
N THR A 395 6.59 6.12 -23.59
CA THR A 395 5.53 6.17 -24.60
C THR A 395 4.16 6.00 -23.95
N LYS A 396 3.10 6.34 -24.69
CA LYS A 396 1.72 6.15 -24.23
C LYS A 396 1.41 4.68 -23.96
N GLU A 397 1.91 3.78 -24.80
CA GLU A 397 1.71 2.34 -24.67
C GLU A 397 2.40 1.78 -23.43
N GLU A 398 3.63 2.24 -23.13
CA GLU A 398 4.40 1.83 -21.94
C GLU A 398 3.75 2.33 -20.66
N THR A 399 3.26 3.58 -20.65
CA THR A 399 2.54 4.12 -19.48
C THR A 399 1.26 3.35 -19.23
N THR A 400 0.51 2.99 -20.25
CA THR A 400 -0.69 2.15 -20.13
C THR A 400 -0.36 0.76 -19.58
N ALA A 401 0.67 0.10 -20.10
CA ALA A 401 1.12 -1.21 -19.58
C ALA A 401 1.50 -1.14 -18.09
N MET A 402 2.22 -0.08 -17.69
CA MET A 402 2.62 0.13 -16.29
C MET A 402 1.41 0.36 -15.37
N ALA A 403 0.37 1.04 -15.84
CA ALA A 403 -0.87 1.24 -15.09
C ALA A 403 -1.54 -0.10 -14.70
N TYR A 404 -1.45 -1.08 -15.58
CA TYR A 404 -1.93 -2.46 -15.33
C TYR A 404 -0.92 -3.34 -14.59
N GLY A 405 0.19 -2.78 -14.09
CA GLY A 405 1.24 -3.52 -13.39
C GLY A 405 2.03 -4.46 -14.29
N LEU A 406 2.01 -4.21 -15.60
CA LEU A 406 2.82 -4.91 -16.57
C LEU A 406 4.16 -4.19 -16.73
N VAL A 407 5.24 -4.96 -16.87
CA VAL A 407 6.54 -4.39 -17.25
C VAL A 407 6.55 -4.27 -18.77
N PRO A 408 6.67 -3.04 -19.32
CA PRO A 408 6.73 -2.85 -20.75
C PRO A 408 7.86 -3.68 -21.38
N GLU A 409 7.62 -4.25 -22.55
CA GLU A 409 8.69 -4.93 -23.28
C GLU A 409 9.61 -3.90 -23.94
N ILE A 410 10.88 -3.89 -23.56
CA ILE A 410 11.90 -3.12 -24.26
C ILE A 410 12.33 -3.95 -25.47
N THR A 411 11.74 -3.67 -26.63
CA THR A 411 12.11 -4.30 -27.90
C THR A 411 13.36 -3.64 -28.49
N LEU A 412 14.04 -4.33 -29.42
CA LEU A 412 15.19 -3.75 -30.14
C LEU A 412 14.77 -2.47 -30.89
N ALA A 413 13.56 -2.42 -31.46
CA ALA A 413 13.06 -1.26 -32.17
C ALA A 413 12.76 -0.08 -31.22
N SER A 414 12.09 -0.34 -30.08
CA SER A 414 11.86 0.69 -29.07
C SER A 414 13.19 1.17 -28.46
N THR A 415 14.14 0.28 -28.25
CA THR A 415 15.50 0.58 -27.81
C THR A 415 16.22 1.51 -28.78
N PHE A 416 16.19 1.20 -30.07
CA PHE A 416 16.84 2.01 -31.11
C PHE A 416 16.22 3.42 -31.21
N ASN A 417 14.91 3.54 -31.18
CA ASN A 417 14.22 4.84 -31.20
C ASN A 417 14.52 5.66 -29.94
N LYS A 418 14.58 5.03 -28.76
CA LYS A 418 14.95 5.68 -27.50
C LYS A 418 16.41 6.14 -27.48
N VAL A 419 17.31 5.36 -28.07
CA VAL A 419 18.71 5.77 -28.23
C VAL A 419 18.83 6.95 -29.20
N LEU A 420 18.08 6.94 -30.30
CA LEU A 420 18.09 8.06 -31.25
C LEU A 420 17.49 9.33 -30.66
N SER A 421 16.39 9.24 -29.93
CA SER A 421 15.76 10.39 -29.27
C SER A 421 16.57 10.91 -28.07
N GLY A 422 17.37 10.03 -27.44
CA GLY A 422 18.16 10.32 -26.25
C GLY A 422 19.68 10.38 -26.49
N LEU A 423 20.14 10.70 -27.69
CA LEU A 423 21.58 10.73 -28.07
C LEU A 423 22.53 11.50 -27.13
N GLY A 424 22.00 12.27 -26.17
CA GLY A 424 22.79 13.00 -25.18
C GLY A 424 23.09 12.26 -23.87
N ASN A 425 22.40 11.13 -23.54
CA ASN A 425 22.54 10.51 -22.19
C ASN A 425 22.56 8.97 -22.21
N ILE A 426 23.65 8.40 -22.74
CA ILE A 426 23.90 6.95 -22.77
C ILE A 426 23.88 6.34 -21.35
N GLY A 427 24.28 7.11 -20.33
CA GLY A 427 24.29 6.67 -18.94
C GLY A 427 22.88 6.42 -18.39
N ALA A 428 21.94 7.32 -18.63
CA ALA A 428 20.55 7.20 -18.23
C ALA A 428 19.89 5.97 -18.88
N PHE A 429 20.17 5.75 -20.16
CA PHE A 429 19.64 4.61 -20.90
C PHE A 429 20.18 3.26 -20.36
N LYS A 430 21.49 3.15 -20.06
CA LYS A 430 22.09 1.96 -19.44
C LYS A 430 21.46 1.68 -18.06
N ASN A 431 21.17 2.71 -17.28
CA ASN A 431 20.51 2.58 -15.98
C ASN A 431 19.08 2.07 -16.13
N LEU A 432 18.33 2.56 -17.12
CA LEU A 432 16.98 2.08 -17.41
C LEU A 432 16.97 0.60 -17.82
N ILE A 433 17.88 0.17 -18.68
CA ILE A 433 18.03 -1.25 -19.09
C ILE A 433 18.37 -2.12 -17.88
N PHE A 434 19.28 -1.67 -17.01
CA PHE A 434 19.63 -2.42 -15.81
C PHE A 434 18.43 -2.58 -14.88
N ALA A 435 17.71 -1.47 -14.59
CA ALA A 435 16.51 -1.51 -13.77
C ALA A 435 15.46 -2.48 -14.35
N HIS A 436 15.17 -2.36 -15.64
CA HIS A 436 14.22 -3.23 -16.34
C HIS A 436 14.61 -4.72 -16.26
N SER A 437 15.90 -5.05 -16.47
CA SER A 437 16.38 -6.42 -16.35
C SER A 437 16.17 -6.99 -14.93
N LYS A 438 16.47 -6.19 -13.90
CA LYS A 438 16.26 -6.58 -12.50
C LYS A 438 14.79 -6.73 -12.14
N MET A 439 13.92 -5.84 -12.65
CA MET A 439 12.48 -5.95 -12.49
C MET A 439 11.95 -7.27 -13.05
N LYS A 440 12.28 -7.59 -14.30
CA LYS A 440 11.88 -8.87 -14.93
C LYS A 440 12.36 -10.08 -14.13
N LYS A 441 13.61 -10.06 -13.69
CA LYS A 441 14.18 -11.15 -12.91
C LYS A 441 13.41 -11.37 -11.60
N LEU A 442 13.13 -10.31 -10.85
CA LEU A 442 12.36 -10.42 -9.61
C LEU A 442 10.94 -10.93 -9.84
N ILE A 443 10.25 -10.42 -10.86
CA ILE A 443 8.90 -10.90 -11.21
C ILE A 443 8.93 -12.41 -11.47
N GLU A 444 9.90 -12.89 -12.27
CA GLU A 444 10.02 -14.32 -12.55
C GLU A 444 10.38 -15.15 -11.30
N MET A 445 11.19 -14.61 -10.39
CA MET A 445 11.47 -15.26 -9.11
C MET A 445 10.21 -15.39 -8.26
N TYR A 446 9.37 -14.35 -8.20
CA TYR A 446 8.11 -14.36 -7.44
C TYR A 446 7.02 -15.20 -8.10
N LYS A 447 6.97 -15.32 -9.43
CA LYS A 447 6.13 -16.31 -10.12
C LYS A 447 6.52 -17.74 -9.80
N LYS A 448 7.82 -17.97 -9.52
CA LYS A 448 8.37 -19.26 -9.09
C LYS A 448 8.58 -19.31 -7.58
N TYR A 449 7.64 -18.73 -6.82
CA TYR A 449 7.72 -18.70 -5.36
C TYR A 449 7.84 -20.12 -4.79
N PRO A 450 8.63 -20.33 -3.71
CA PRO A 450 8.83 -21.63 -3.09
C PRO A 450 7.52 -22.36 -2.80
N LYS A 451 7.44 -23.61 -3.18
CA LYS A 451 6.27 -24.45 -2.93
C LYS A 451 6.22 -24.97 -1.51
N SER A 452 7.35 -24.97 -0.82
CA SER A 452 7.52 -25.46 0.54
C SER A 452 8.46 -24.56 1.35
N THR A 453 8.38 -24.69 2.65
CA THR A 453 9.27 -24.00 3.61
C THR A 453 10.74 -24.36 3.41
N GLY A 454 11.04 -25.59 2.95
CA GLY A 454 12.41 -26.06 2.72
C GLY A 454 13.15 -25.34 1.59
N GLU A 455 12.42 -24.82 0.60
CA GLU A 455 13.01 -24.08 -0.53
C GLU A 455 13.18 -22.58 -0.23
N PHE A 456 12.54 -22.07 0.83
CA PHE A 456 12.37 -20.65 1.07
C PHE A 456 13.68 -19.91 1.31
N LYS A 457 14.60 -20.46 2.13
CA LYS A 457 15.83 -19.78 2.52
C LYS A 457 16.70 -19.42 1.31
N ALA A 458 16.96 -20.39 0.45
CA ALA A 458 17.79 -20.17 -0.74
C ALA A 458 17.13 -19.16 -1.71
N TRP A 459 15.80 -19.23 -1.86
CA TRP A 459 15.04 -18.28 -2.67
C TRP A 459 15.12 -16.86 -2.09
N LYS A 460 14.92 -16.69 -0.79
CA LYS A 460 15.02 -15.40 -0.08
C LYS A 460 16.40 -14.75 -0.24
N GLU A 461 17.47 -15.54 -0.09
CA GLU A 461 18.83 -15.06 -0.27
C GLU A 461 19.09 -14.58 -1.71
N ALA A 462 18.55 -15.30 -2.71
CA ALA A 462 18.65 -14.89 -4.11
C ALA A 462 17.89 -13.58 -4.38
N VAL A 463 16.68 -13.41 -3.83
CA VAL A 463 15.90 -12.15 -3.91
C VAL A 463 16.66 -11.00 -3.26
N ALA A 464 17.19 -11.20 -2.05
CA ALA A 464 17.94 -10.19 -1.33
C ALA A 464 19.16 -9.70 -2.11
N LYS A 465 19.85 -10.59 -2.82
CA LYS A 465 20.98 -10.26 -3.70
C LYS A 465 20.56 -9.30 -4.82
N GLU A 466 19.45 -9.58 -5.52
CA GLU A 466 18.98 -8.74 -6.62
C GLU A 466 18.62 -7.32 -6.14
N ILE A 467 17.98 -7.21 -4.98
CA ILE A 467 17.65 -5.92 -4.36
C ILE A 467 18.92 -5.17 -3.93
N ALA A 468 19.88 -5.87 -3.31
CA ALA A 468 21.14 -5.25 -2.88
C ALA A 468 21.93 -4.68 -4.08
N GLU A 469 21.97 -5.39 -5.20
CA GLU A 469 22.60 -4.91 -6.43
C GLU A 469 21.90 -3.68 -7.00
N ALA A 470 20.55 -3.61 -6.92
CA ALA A 470 19.80 -2.43 -7.34
C ALA A 470 20.06 -1.22 -6.42
N LYS A 471 20.02 -1.41 -5.09
CA LYS A 471 20.33 -0.35 -4.10
C LYS A 471 21.76 0.18 -4.25
N ALA A 472 22.73 -0.68 -4.54
CA ALA A 472 24.13 -0.28 -4.78
C ALA A 472 24.29 0.53 -6.07
N ARG A 473 23.51 0.21 -7.11
CA ARG A 473 23.55 0.92 -8.40
C ARG A 473 22.86 2.27 -8.36
N PHE A 474 21.80 2.41 -7.57
CA PHE A 474 20.88 3.54 -7.56
C PHE A 474 20.78 4.19 -6.16
N PRO A 475 21.82 4.89 -5.68
CA PRO A 475 21.70 5.66 -4.45
C PRO A 475 20.71 6.82 -4.63
N PRO A 476 19.92 7.22 -3.61
CA PRO A 476 19.00 8.35 -3.69
C PRO A 476 19.70 9.65 -4.10
N ASN A 477 19.08 10.41 -5.02
CA ASN A 477 19.63 11.65 -5.54
C ASN A 477 18.53 12.66 -5.93
N PRO A 478 17.79 13.23 -4.94
CA PRO A 478 16.62 14.08 -5.20
C PRO A 478 16.95 15.48 -5.76
N VAL A 479 18.22 15.92 -5.77
CA VAL A 479 18.67 17.26 -6.24
C VAL A 479 20.03 17.20 -6.91
#